data_59a1f6c7929c411a7d4de8786d9aad1f
#
_entry.id   59a1f6c7929c411a7d4de8786d9aad1f
#
_cell.length_a   1.000
_cell.length_b   1.000
_cell.length_c   1.000
_cell.angle_alpha   90.00
_cell.angle_beta   90.00
_cell.angle_gamma   90.00
#
_symmetry.space_group_name_H-M   'P 1'
#
loop_
_entity.id
_entity.type
_entity.pdbx_description
1 polymer ?
#
loop_
_entity_poly.entity_id
_entity_poly.type
_entity_poly.pdbx_seq_one_letter_code
_entity_poly.pdbx_strand_id
1 'polypeptide(L)'
;MCSTLATAQVPTRYAIDSMHSEIRDFRDSMRTEIRSYKDSIREVRRHAYDSLPHELRIGWGDQSFETLVWYDPGHTTIMPPSYHATYNEHFRYTQHIFAEYLYNINYRYCFGLIVDYSGVLWDEVLRDGTGRELNRDPNHCFHNIAIVPEVRFSYLHTEYVSCYSSLGIGLNINTGTELDYKKRQTALAPVVNISLFGFRAGKGRWYGAIEIGGMISLLNTNEVYMLGSRIFTASVGVRL
;
A
#
# COMPACT_ATOMS: atom_id res chain seq x y z
N MET A 1 5.73 15.28 80.11
CA MET A 1 5.67 15.00 78.69
C MET A 1 4.19 15.08 78.27
N CYS A 2 3.75 16.24 77.73
CA CYS A 2 2.39 16.42 77.21
C CYS A 2 2.42 16.16 75.72
N SER A 3 1.84 15.05 75.28
CA SER A 3 1.60 14.72 73.90
C SER A 3 0.32 15.47 73.41
N THR A 4 0.52 16.53 72.67
CA THR A 4 -0.56 17.22 71.95
C THR A 4 -1.04 16.32 70.79
N LEU A 5 -2.15 15.63 71.01
CA LEU A 5 -2.91 14.98 69.93
C LEU A 5 -3.48 16.07 69.02
N ALA A 6 -2.89 16.21 67.83
CA ALA A 6 -3.47 17.03 66.76
C ALA A 6 -4.79 16.37 66.33
N THR A 7 -5.92 16.91 66.75
CA THR A 7 -7.25 16.53 66.27
C THR A 7 -7.35 16.97 64.81
N ALA A 8 -7.31 16.01 63.87
CA ALA A 8 -7.63 16.27 62.47
C ALA A 8 -9.08 16.80 62.39
N GLN A 9 -9.22 18.05 62.09
CA GLN A 9 -10.56 18.64 61.85
C GLN A 9 -11.19 18.00 60.62
N VAL A 10 -12.31 17.31 60.83
CA VAL A 10 -13.12 16.77 59.72
C VAL A 10 -13.64 17.96 58.94
N PRO A 11 -13.37 18.08 57.65
CA PRO A 11 -13.84 19.22 56.83
C PRO A 11 -15.35 19.28 56.88
N THR A 12 -15.86 20.51 57.11
CA THR A 12 -17.30 20.76 57.15
C THR A 12 -17.90 20.44 55.77
N ARG A 13 -19.16 20.00 55.74
CA ARG A 13 -19.90 19.66 54.53
C ARG A 13 -19.81 20.78 53.46
N TYR A 14 -19.81 22.02 53.90
CA TYR A 14 -19.63 23.22 53.08
C TYR A 14 -18.24 23.24 52.36
N ALA A 15 -17.18 22.90 53.06
CA ALA A 15 -15.84 22.84 52.48
C ALA A 15 -15.69 21.72 51.44
N ILE A 16 -16.38 20.60 51.66
CA ILE A 16 -16.43 19.51 50.71
C ILE A 16 -17.19 19.91 49.43
N ASP A 17 -18.34 20.58 49.58
CA ASP A 17 -19.13 21.04 48.43
C ASP A 17 -18.40 22.13 47.63
N SER A 18 -17.68 23.05 48.30
CA SER A 18 -16.81 24.02 47.64
C SER A 18 -15.68 23.37 46.83
N MET A 19 -14.98 22.40 47.42
CA MET A 19 -13.96 21.63 46.71
C MET A 19 -14.50 20.87 45.49
N HIS A 20 -15.69 20.30 45.62
CA HIS A 20 -16.34 19.64 44.47
C HIS A 20 -16.69 20.59 43.34
N SER A 21 -17.10 21.84 43.68
CA SER A 21 -17.33 22.88 42.70
C SER A 21 -16.05 23.30 41.99
N GLU A 22 -14.99 23.56 42.72
CA GLU A 22 -13.68 23.93 42.16
C GLU A 22 -13.10 22.85 41.23
N ILE A 23 -13.21 21.59 41.64
CA ILE A 23 -12.77 20.44 40.80
C ILE A 23 -13.60 20.36 39.52
N ARG A 24 -14.90 20.63 39.57
CA ARG A 24 -15.77 20.64 38.41
C ARG A 24 -15.39 21.76 37.45
N ASP A 25 -15.22 22.97 37.95
CA ASP A 25 -14.85 24.15 37.20
C ASP A 25 -13.48 23.99 36.54
N PHE A 26 -12.51 23.46 37.28
CA PHE A 26 -11.19 23.10 36.74
C PHE A 26 -11.29 22.08 35.60
N ARG A 27 -12.09 21.03 35.80
CA ARG A 27 -12.31 20.00 34.75
C ARG A 27 -12.94 20.58 33.50
N ASP A 28 -13.89 21.45 33.63
CA ASP A 28 -14.59 22.08 32.51
C ASP A 28 -13.70 23.09 31.76
N SER A 29 -12.87 23.84 32.52
CA SER A 29 -11.81 24.70 31.94
C SER A 29 -10.81 23.86 31.11
N MET A 30 -10.27 22.78 31.69
CA MET A 30 -9.35 21.90 30.99
C MET A 30 -9.96 21.28 29.73
N ARG A 31 -11.24 20.90 29.77
CA ARG A 31 -11.95 20.37 28.58
C ARG A 31 -12.07 21.45 27.51
N THR A 32 -12.31 22.66 27.86
CA THR A 32 -12.42 23.80 26.94
C THR A 32 -11.07 24.09 26.29
N GLU A 33 -9.99 24.12 27.07
CA GLU A 33 -8.64 24.29 26.55
C GLU A 33 -8.24 23.17 25.59
N ILE A 34 -8.50 21.90 25.94
CA ILE A 34 -8.23 20.77 25.06
C ILE A 34 -9.01 20.86 23.74
N ARG A 35 -10.27 21.32 23.80
CA ARG A 35 -11.07 21.53 22.58
C ARG A 35 -10.48 22.64 21.70
N SER A 36 -10.17 23.79 22.28
CA SER A 36 -9.59 24.91 21.55
C SER A 36 -8.26 24.55 20.91
N TYR A 37 -7.42 23.82 21.63
CA TYR A 37 -6.15 23.31 21.10
C TYR A 37 -6.35 22.33 19.92
N LYS A 38 -7.32 21.41 20.05
CA LYS A 38 -7.68 20.49 18.96
C LYS A 38 -8.21 21.22 17.73
N ASP A 39 -9.00 22.26 17.94
CA ASP A 39 -9.59 23.04 16.84
C ASP A 39 -8.51 23.88 16.14
N SER A 40 -7.60 24.49 16.90
CA SER A 40 -6.42 25.19 16.36
C SER A 40 -5.53 24.26 15.53
N ILE A 41 -5.24 23.06 16.02
CA ILE A 41 -4.49 22.05 15.23
C ILE A 41 -5.24 21.67 13.96
N ARG A 42 -6.58 21.53 14.00
CA ARG A 42 -7.38 21.22 12.82
C ARG A 42 -7.32 22.33 11.78
N GLU A 43 -7.34 23.56 12.23
CA GLU A 43 -7.30 24.74 11.37
C GLU A 43 -5.93 24.89 10.70
N VAL A 44 -4.84 24.75 11.43
CA VAL A 44 -3.48 24.73 10.88
C VAL A 44 -3.32 23.59 9.86
N ARG A 45 -3.84 22.40 10.15
CA ARG A 45 -3.83 21.27 9.21
C ARG A 45 -4.63 21.54 7.95
N ARG A 46 -5.82 22.14 8.07
CA ARG A 46 -6.66 22.52 6.93
C ARG A 46 -5.92 23.47 6.00
N HIS A 47 -5.35 24.54 6.53
CA HIS A 47 -4.58 25.51 5.74
C HIS A 47 -3.34 24.90 5.06
N ALA A 48 -2.65 23.99 5.70
CA ALA A 48 -1.50 23.32 5.09
C ALA A 48 -1.90 22.43 3.89
N TYR A 49 -3.11 21.86 3.89
CA TYR A 49 -3.63 21.06 2.76
C TYR A 49 -4.26 21.91 1.67
N ASP A 50 -5.00 22.95 2.04
CA ASP A 50 -5.65 23.83 1.07
C ASP A 50 -4.63 24.59 0.20
N SER A 51 -3.37 24.68 0.64
CA SER A 51 -2.31 25.37 -0.12
C SER A 51 -1.64 24.50 -1.18
N LEU A 52 -1.59 23.17 -1.03
CA LEU A 52 -0.89 22.25 -1.93
C LEU A 52 -1.68 20.93 -2.07
N PRO A 53 -2.82 20.96 -2.78
CA PRO A 53 -3.71 19.81 -2.86
C PRO A 53 -3.20 18.70 -3.79
N HIS A 54 -2.23 19.00 -4.65
CA HIS A 54 -1.72 18.08 -5.65
C HIS A 54 -0.39 17.49 -5.21
N GLU A 55 -0.20 16.21 -5.47
CA GLU A 55 1.07 15.53 -5.22
C GLU A 55 1.43 14.67 -6.43
N LEU A 56 2.73 14.61 -6.73
CA LEU A 56 3.28 13.66 -7.70
C LEU A 56 4.28 12.77 -6.97
N ARG A 57 4.22 11.47 -7.26
CA ARG A 57 5.11 10.48 -6.67
C ARG A 57 5.66 9.56 -7.74
N ILE A 58 6.94 9.23 -7.64
CA ILE A 58 7.61 8.24 -8.47
C ILE A 58 8.28 7.24 -7.53
N GLY A 59 8.18 5.97 -7.85
CA GLY A 59 8.73 4.94 -6.98
C GLY A 59 9.07 3.66 -7.71
N TRP A 60 9.59 2.75 -6.91
CA TRP A 60 10.02 1.41 -7.30
C TRP A 60 9.26 0.39 -6.49
N GLY A 61 8.83 -0.68 -7.16
CA GLY A 61 8.29 -1.86 -6.52
C GLY A 61 9.37 -2.90 -6.24
N ASP A 62 8.97 -3.91 -5.51
CA ASP A 62 9.79 -5.07 -5.21
C ASP A 62 10.20 -5.80 -6.49
N GLN A 63 11.48 -6.10 -6.58
CA GLN A 63 12.06 -6.91 -7.66
C GLN A 63 12.54 -8.28 -7.15
N SER A 64 12.58 -8.44 -5.84
CA SER A 64 13.21 -9.56 -5.16
C SER A 64 12.24 -10.60 -4.61
N PHE A 65 10.95 -10.32 -4.57
CA PHE A 65 9.96 -11.31 -4.17
C PHE A 65 9.50 -12.08 -5.38
N GLU A 66 9.59 -13.40 -5.30
CA GLU A 66 8.98 -14.29 -6.28
C GLU A 66 7.49 -13.94 -6.33
N THR A 67 7.04 -13.62 -7.51
CA THR A 67 5.65 -13.28 -7.76
C THR A 67 4.79 -14.45 -7.33
N LEU A 68 3.71 -14.18 -6.61
CA LEU A 68 2.63 -15.13 -6.44
C LEU A 68 1.95 -15.33 -7.80
N VAL A 69 2.57 -16.11 -8.65
CA VAL A 69 1.97 -16.60 -9.89
C VAL A 69 1.25 -17.88 -9.54
N TRP A 70 -0.05 -17.82 -9.56
CA TRP A 70 -0.83 -19.04 -9.43
C TRP A 70 -1.05 -19.63 -10.83
N TYR A 71 -0.41 -20.75 -11.06
CA TYR A 71 -0.55 -21.57 -12.24
C TYR A 71 -1.59 -22.66 -11.98
N ASP A 72 -2.56 -22.84 -12.88
CA ASP A 72 -3.47 -23.96 -12.84
C ASP A 72 -2.91 -25.12 -13.68
N PRO A 73 -2.43 -26.22 -13.06
CA PRO A 73 -1.94 -27.37 -13.77
C PRO A 73 -3.05 -28.17 -14.49
N GLY A 74 -4.31 -27.76 -14.37
CA GLY A 74 -5.46 -28.46 -14.97
C GLY A 74 -5.56 -28.36 -16.49
N HIS A 75 -4.82 -27.48 -17.13
CA HIS A 75 -4.78 -27.31 -18.58
C HIS A 75 -3.53 -27.91 -19.22
N THR A 76 -2.92 -28.89 -18.59
CA THR A 76 -1.91 -29.70 -19.30
C THR A 76 -2.58 -30.38 -20.47
N THR A 77 -2.34 -29.84 -21.65
CA THR A 77 -2.55 -30.55 -22.92
C THR A 77 -2.07 -31.97 -22.72
N ILE A 78 -2.87 -32.96 -23.13
CA ILE A 78 -2.57 -34.39 -23.02
C ILE A 78 -1.24 -34.66 -23.71
N MET A 79 -0.14 -34.35 -23.01
CA MET A 79 1.16 -34.88 -23.41
C MET A 79 1.26 -36.32 -22.95
N PRO A 80 1.91 -37.20 -23.74
CA PRO A 80 2.09 -38.59 -23.34
C PRO A 80 2.71 -38.65 -21.94
N PRO A 81 2.35 -39.62 -21.11
CA PRO A 81 2.73 -39.71 -19.71
C PRO A 81 4.25 -39.75 -19.42
N SER A 82 5.07 -39.71 -20.45
CA SER A 82 6.52 -39.63 -20.34
C SER A 82 7.11 -38.22 -20.33
N TYR A 83 6.31 -37.18 -20.56
CA TYR A 83 6.78 -35.81 -20.59
C TYR A 83 5.95 -34.99 -19.62
N HIS A 84 6.53 -34.63 -18.49
CA HIS A 84 6.00 -33.56 -17.63
C HIS A 84 6.66 -32.26 -18.06
N ALA A 85 5.98 -31.45 -18.84
CA ALA A 85 6.32 -30.06 -19.00
C ALA A 85 6.00 -29.35 -17.67
N THR A 86 6.98 -29.20 -16.84
CA THR A 86 6.91 -28.33 -15.68
C THR A 86 7.32 -26.95 -16.17
N TYR A 87 6.34 -26.09 -16.41
CA TYR A 87 6.60 -24.68 -16.63
C TYR A 87 7.25 -24.12 -15.38
N ASN A 88 8.40 -23.49 -15.53
CA ASN A 88 9.21 -23.24 -14.38
C ASN A 88 8.88 -21.87 -13.79
N GLU A 89 8.79 -21.96 -12.71
CA GLU A 89 8.82 -21.39 -11.40
C GLU A 89 9.68 -20.11 -11.24
N HIS A 90 10.55 -19.74 -12.16
CA HIS A 90 11.42 -18.60 -11.98
C HIS A 90 10.94 -17.37 -12.74
N PHE A 91 9.84 -16.80 -12.25
CA PHE A 91 9.47 -15.44 -12.62
C PHE A 91 10.36 -14.45 -11.87
N ARG A 92 10.94 -13.51 -12.59
CA ARG A 92 11.71 -12.42 -11.99
C ARG A 92 11.33 -11.09 -12.61
N TYR A 93 11.15 -10.10 -11.77
CA TYR A 93 10.96 -8.74 -12.24
C TYR A 93 12.28 -8.17 -12.75
N THR A 94 12.27 -7.63 -13.95
CA THR A 94 13.41 -6.89 -14.49
C THR A 94 13.37 -5.43 -14.09
N GLN A 95 12.17 -4.88 -14.06
CA GLN A 95 11.91 -3.50 -13.69
C GLN A 95 10.52 -3.42 -13.09
N HIS A 96 10.37 -2.64 -12.03
CA HIS A 96 9.08 -2.33 -11.44
C HIS A 96 9.12 -0.88 -10.97
N ILE A 97 8.55 -0.01 -11.78
CA ILE A 97 8.50 1.44 -11.53
C ILE A 97 7.07 1.92 -11.63
N PHE A 98 6.73 2.95 -10.87
CA PHE A 98 5.42 3.56 -10.95
C PHE A 98 5.50 5.08 -10.82
N ALA A 99 4.51 5.73 -11.39
CA ALA A 99 4.21 7.13 -11.16
C ALA A 99 2.80 7.23 -10.60
N GLU A 100 2.59 8.13 -9.67
CA GLU A 100 1.30 8.34 -9.03
C GLU A 100 1.03 9.83 -8.88
N TYR A 101 -0.17 10.20 -9.27
CA TYR A 101 -0.74 11.51 -9.02
C TYR A 101 -1.79 11.41 -7.92
N LEU A 102 -1.73 12.33 -6.96
CA LEU A 102 -2.63 12.37 -5.82
C LEU A 102 -3.29 13.73 -5.71
N TYR A 103 -4.58 13.72 -5.46
CA TYR A 103 -5.39 14.89 -5.15
C TYR A 103 -5.93 14.78 -3.73
N ASN A 104 -5.45 15.63 -2.84
CA ASN A 104 -5.85 15.65 -1.44
C ASN A 104 -7.17 16.43 -1.30
N ILE A 105 -8.27 15.73 -1.01
CA ILE A 105 -9.56 16.37 -0.70
C ILE A 105 -9.50 17.00 0.67
N ASN A 106 -8.88 16.30 1.60
CA ASN A 106 -8.65 16.75 2.97
C ASN A 106 -7.50 15.94 3.58
N TYR A 107 -7.18 16.21 4.85
CA TYR A 107 -6.08 15.52 5.55
C TYR A 107 -6.26 14.01 5.72
N ARG A 108 -7.47 13.47 5.50
CA ARG A 108 -7.78 12.03 5.63
C ARG A 108 -7.96 11.32 4.30
N TYR A 109 -8.57 11.99 3.33
CA TYR A 109 -8.95 11.36 2.07
C TYR A 109 -8.21 11.99 0.90
N CYS A 110 -7.70 11.13 0.05
CA CYS A 110 -7.02 11.50 -1.16
C CYS A 110 -7.51 10.59 -2.30
N PHE A 111 -7.70 11.15 -3.48
CA PHE A 111 -7.85 10.39 -4.72
C PHE A 111 -6.52 10.31 -5.43
N GLY A 112 -6.20 9.13 -5.95
CA GLY A 112 -4.98 8.87 -6.69
C GLY A 112 -5.23 8.25 -8.05
N LEU A 113 -4.24 8.38 -8.91
CA LEU A 113 -4.12 7.63 -10.15
C LEU A 113 -2.70 7.09 -10.23
N ILE A 114 -2.58 5.77 -10.22
CA ILE A 114 -1.33 5.06 -10.36
C ILE A 114 -1.17 4.65 -11.83
N VAL A 115 0.01 4.87 -12.37
CA VAL A 115 0.50 4.22 -13.59
C VAL A 115 1.71 3.39 -13.20
N ASP A 116 1.57 2.08 -13.25
CA ASP A 116 2.58 1.11 -12.82
C ASP A 116 3.08 0.34 -14.03
N TYR A 117 4.39 0.18 -14.12
CA TYR A 117 5.04 -0.63 -15.14
C TYR A 117 5.89 -1.72 -14.49
N SER A 118 5.66 -2.96 -14.90
CA SER A 118 6.51 -4.09 -14.52
C SER A 118 6.91 -4.93 -15.71
N GLY A 119 8.19 -5.23 -15.82
CA GLY A 119 8.74 -6.22 -16.73
C GLY A 119 8.95 -7.54 -16.00
N VAL A 120 8.44 -8.64 -16.56
CA VAL A 120 8.59 -9.97 -15.97
C VAL A 120 9.30 -10.86 -16.96
N LEU A 121 10.40 -11.48 -16.56
CA LEU A 121 11.09 -12.52 -17.30
C LEU A 121 10.73 -13.87 -16.71
N TRP A 122 10.59 -14.85 -17.57
CA TRP A 122 10.43 -16.24 -17.17
C TRP A 122 11.14 -17.17 -18.16
N ASP A 123 11.53 -18.33 -17.66
CA ASP A 123 12.22 -19.34 -18.44
C ASP A 123 11.30 -20.56 -18.61
N GLU A 124 11.15 -21.05 -19.81
CA GLU A 124 10.48 -22.33 -20.06
C GLU A 124 11.47 -23.48 -19.91
N VAL A 125 11.17 -24.45 -19.05
CA VAL A 125 12.02 -25.60 -18.82
C VAL A 125 11.25 -26.90 -19.08
N LEU A 126 11.68 -27.64 -20.08
CA LEU A 126 11.15 -28.96 -20.35
C LEU A 126 11.93 -30.00 -19.54
N ARG A 127 11.23 -30.81 -18.75
CA ARG A 127 11.81 -31.87 -17.94
C ARG A 127 11.25 -33.23 -18.36
N ASP A 128 12.07 -34.28 -18.27
CA ASP A 128 11.60 -35.64 -18.44
C ASP A 128 10.86 -36.19 -17.22
N GLY A 129 10.29 -37.40 -17.33
CA GLY A 129 9.57 -38.05 -16.23
C GLY A 129 10.40 -38.35 -14.98
N THR A 130 11.73 -38.15 -15.04
CA THR A 130 12.65 -38.27 -13.90
C THR A 130 13.00 -36.92 -13.28
N GLY A 131 12.48 -35.81 -13.81
CA GLY A 131 12.77 -34.45 -13.36
C GLY A 131 14.05 -33.86 -13.96
N ARG A 132 14.71 -34.56 -14.89
CA ARG A 132 15.90 -34.06 -15.58
C ARG A 132 15.51 -33.01 -16.62
N GLU A 133 16.20 -31.87 -16.62
CA GLU A 133 16.05 -30.83 -17.61
C GLU A 133 16.49 -31.30 -18.98
N LEU A 134 15.58 -31.28 -19.96
CA LEU A 134 15.82 -31.66 -21.34
C LEU A 134 16.14 -30.46 -22.23
N ASN A 135 15.43 -29.36 -21.98
CA ASN A 135 15.59 -28.10 -22.70
C ASN A 135 15.21 -26.92 -21.82
N ARG A 136 15.84 -25.80 -22.09
CA ARG A 136 15.51 -24.52 -21.48
C ARG A 136 15.41 -23.48 -22.59
N ASP A 137 14.24 -22.82 -22.69
CA ASP A 137 14.06 -21.67 -23.55
C ASP A 137 14.05 -20.40 -22.65
N PRO A 138 15.19 -19.69 -22.58
CA PRO A 138 15.31 -18.52 -21.75
C PRO A 138 14.68 -17.30 -22.40
N ASN A 139 14.31 -16.29 -21.60
CA ASN A 139 13.99 -14.95 -22.04
C ASN A 139 12.60 -14.72 -22.64
N HIS A 140 11.59 -15.38 -22.14
CA HIS A 140 10.24 -14.93 -22.34
C HIS A 140 10.00 -13.66 -21.47
N CYS A 141 9.44 -12.64 -22.07
CA CYS A 141 9.23 -11.36 -21.40
C CYS A 141 7.79 -10.90 -21.51
N PHE A 142 7.21 -10.55 -20.38
CA PHE A 142 5.95 -9.81 -20.30
C PHE A 142 6.21 -8.37 -19.89
N HIS A 143 5.50 -7.45 -20.51
CA HIS A 143 5.42 -6.06 -20.10
C HIS A 143 4.02 -5.78 -19.59
N ASN A 144 3.92 -5.33 -18.35
CA ASN A 144 2.65 -5.00 -17.74
C ASN A 144 2.59 -3.49 -17.51
N ILE A 145 1.50 -2.88 -17.94
CA ILE A 145 1.19 -1.48 -17.64
C ILE A 145 -0.16 -1.47 -16.94
N ALA A 146 -0.18 -1.14 -15.65
CA ALA A 146 -1.41 -1.00 -14.90
C ALA A 146 -1.77 0.49 -14.73
N ILE A 147 -3.05 0.80 -14.93
CA ILE A 147 -3.62 2.13 -14.69
C ILE A 147 -4.70 1.95 -13.64
N VAL A 148 -4.48 2.49 -12.46
CA VAL A 148 -5.30 2.21 -11.27
C VAL A 148 -5.70 3.51 -10.59
N PRO A 149 -6.94 3.96 -10.75
CA PRO A 149 -7.52 4.93 -9.85
C PRO A 149 -7.62 4.33 -8.44
N GLU A 150 -7.26 5.11 -7.43
CA GLU A 150 -7.28 4.68 -6.04
C GLU A 150 -7.88 5.73 -5.11
N VAL A 151 -8.35 5.26 -3.97
CA VAL A 151 -8.72 6.07 -2.82
C VAL A 151 -7.76 5.75 -1.69
N ARG A 152 -7.20 6.80 -1.09
CA ARG A 152 -6.29 6.69 0.04
C ARG A 152 -6.94 7.27 1.29
N PHE A 153 -6.79 6.56 2.40
CA PHE A 153 -7.24 6.98 3.71
C PHE A 153 -6.06 7.11 4.67
N SER A 154 -5.83 8.32 5.20
CA SER A 154 -4.79 8.62 6.18
C SER A 154 -5.35 8.59 7.59
N TYR A 155 -4.88 7.68 8.42
CA TYR A 155 -5.30 7.54 9.82
C TYR A 155 -4.37 8.27 10.79
N LEU A 156 -3.10 8.46 10.43
CA LEU A 156 -2.17 9.34 11.12
C LEU A 156 -1.66 10.38 10.12
N HIS A 157 -1.78 11.64 10.50
CA HIS A 157 -1.25 12.73 9.72
C HIS A 157 -0.71 13.83 10.60
N THR A 158 0.59 14.09 10.46
CA THR A 158 1.30 15.20 11.08
C THR A 158 2.00 16.01 10.00
N GLU A 159 2.62 17.11 10.36
CA GLU A 159 3.41 17.93 9.41
C GLU A 159 4.52 17.13 8.71
N TYR A 160 5.16 16.19 9.43
CA TYR A 160 6.33 15.46 8.95
C TYR A 160 6.03 14.02 8.56
N VAL A 161 5.01 13.42 9.12
CA VAL A 161 4.73 11.98 9.02
C VAL A 161 3.27 11.73 8.75
N SER A 162 2.98 10.78 7.86
CA SER A 162 1.63 10.30 7.60
C SER A 162 1.64 8.78 7.44
N CYS A 163 0.63 8.13 8.04
CA CYS A 163 0.35 6.72 7.82
C CYS A 163 -1.01 6.58 7.14
N TYR A 164 -1.09 5.71 6.16
CA TYR A 164 -2.28 5.57 5.33
C TYR A 164 -2.45 4.14 4.81
N SER A 165 -3.64 3.86 4.29
CA SER A 165 -3.96 2.70 3.49
C SER A 165 -4.64 3.15 2.20
N SER A 166 -4.54 2.37 1.14
CA SER A 166 -5.22 2.67 -0.13
C SER A 166 -5.88 1.44 -0.74
N LEU A 167 -6.89 1.71 -1.56
CA LEU A 167 -7.60 0.73 -2.35
C LEU A 167 -7.85 1.31 -3.74
N GLY A 168 -7.50 0.53 -4.77
CA GLY A 168 -7.70 0.91 -6.16
C GLY A 168 -8.21 -0.26 -6.99
N ILE A 169 -8.96 0.06 -8.05
CA ILE A 169 -9.40 -0.91 -9.06
C ILE A 169 -9.16 -0.28 -10.42
N GLY A 170 -8.51 -1.02 -11.31
CA GLY A 170 -8.11 -0.49 -12.61
C GLY A 170 -7.97 -1.57 -13.68
N LEU A 171 -7.18 -1.24 -14.68
CA LEU A 171 -6.90 -2.11 -15.82
C LEU A 171 -5.40 -2.32 -15.94
N ASN A 172 -5.03 -3.54 -16.28
CA ASN A 172 -3.69 -3.94 -16.62
C ASN A 172 -3.62 -4.32 -18.09
N ILE A 173 -2.67 -3.75 -18.80
CA ILE A 173 -2.34 -4.05 -20.20
C ILE A 173 -1.10 -4.93 -20.17
N ASN A 174 -1.27 -6.18 -20.56
CA ASN A 174 -0.18 -7.15 -20.64
C ASN A 174 0.23 -7.35 -22.09
N THR A 175 1.50 -7.20 -22.38
CA THR A 175 2.05 -7.47 -23.69
C THR A 175 3.25 -8.38 -23.54
N GLY A 176 3.20 -9.58 -24.14
CA GLY A 176 4.27 -10.55 -23.99
C GLY A 176 4.21 -11.65 -25.02
N THR A 177 5.10 -12.61 -24.88
CA THR A 177 5.13 -13.82 -25.70
C THR A 177 4.22 -14.85 -25.06
N GLU A 178 3.30 -15.41 -25.81
CA GLU A 178 2.44 -16.50 -25.35
C GLU A 178 3.27 -17.76 -25.10
N LEU A 179 2.96 -18.46 -24.00
CA LEU A 179 3.68 -19.65 -23.56
C LEU A 179 3.78 -20.72 -24.65
N ASP A 180 2.70 -20.97 -25.40
CA ASP A 180 2.64 -22.09 -26.34
C ASP A 180 3.07 -21.78 -27.79
N TYR A 181 3.00 -20.54 -28.25
CA TYR A 181 3.09 -20.25 -29.69
C TYR A 181 4.12 -19.23 -30.12
N LYS A 182 4.94 -18.69 -29.21
CA LYS A 182 5.91 -17.62 -29.49
C LYS A 182 5.30 -16.40 -30.20
N LYS A 183 3.98 -16.23 -30.07
CA LYS A 183 3.26 -15.09 -30.62
C LYS A 183 3.12 -13.99 -29.56
N ARG A 184 3.45 -12.78 -29.96
CA ARG A 184 3.24 -11.63 -29.10
C ARG A 184 1.74 -11.35 -29.00
N GLN A 185 1.18 -11.41 -27.81
CA GLN A 185 -0.21 -11.09 -27.53
C GLN A 185 -0.31 -9.89 -26.59
N THR A 186 -1.38 -9.17 -26.74
CA THR A 186 -1.75 -8.10 -25.83
C THR A 186 -3.09 -8.45 -25.20
N ALA A 187 -3.13 -8.53 -23.89
CA ALA A 187 -4.33 -8.83 -23.12
C ALA A 187 -4.64 -7.67 -22.16
N LEU A 188 -5.93 -7.42 -21.97
CA LEU A 188 -6.45 -6.53 -20.95
C LEU A 188 -6.97 -7.36 -19.79
N ALA A 189 -6.57 -7.00 -18.58
CA ALA A 189 -7.01 -7.68 -17.37
C ALA A 189 -7.45 -6.68 -16.29
N PRO A 190 -8.47 -6.98 -15.50
CA PRO A 190 -8.79 -6.19 -14.33
C PRO A 190 -7.67 -6.31 -13.31
N VAL A 191 -7.41 -5.22 -12.59
CA VAL A 191 -6.40 -5.16 -11.53
C VAL A 191 -6.97 -4.54 -10.29
N VAL A 192 -6.61 -5.09 -9.14
CA VAL A 192 -6.92 -4.56 -7.82
C VAL A 192 -5.62 -4.22 -7.11
N ASN A 193 -5.51 -3.00 -6.61
CA ASN A 193 -4.40 -2.54 -5.78
C ASN A 193 -4.88 -2.32 -4.35
N ILE A 194 -4.19 -2.92 -3.39
CA ILE A 194 -4.48 -2.75 -1.95
C ILE A 194 -3.16 -2.41 -1.27
N SER A 195 -3.05 -1.21 -0.71
CA SER A 195 -1.98 -0.87 0.21
C SER A 195 -2.50 -0.99 1.64
N LEU A 196 -2.04 -2.00 2.35
CA LEU A 196 -2.44 -2.26 3.74
C LEU A 196 -1.84 -1.22 4.67
N PHE A 197 -0.59 -0.86 4.44
CA PHE A 197 0.14 0.10 5.23
C PHE A 197 1.07 0.92 4.35
N GLY A 198 0.90 2.22 4.38
CA GLY A 198 1.80 3.20 3.80
C GLY A 198 2.34 4.14 4.88
N PHE A 199 3.63 4.40 4.84
CA PHE A 199 4.31 5.36 5.69
C PHE A 199 4.97 6.41 4.82
N ARG A 200 4.70 7.68 5.11
CA ARG A 200 5.29 8.83 4.46
C ARG A 200 6.00 9.70 5.47
N ALA A 201 7.22 10.13 5.14
CA ALA A 201 7.98 11.08 5.95
C ALA A 201 8.64 12.14 5.06
N GLY A 202 8.57 13.40 5.49
CA GLY A 202 9.20 14.50 4.77
C GLY A 202 8.89 15.85 5.35
N LYS A 203 9.65 16.85 4.94
CA LYS A 203 9.49 18.25 5.36
C LYS A 203 9.26 19.15 4.15
N GLY A 204 8.26 20.02 4.23
CA GLY A 204 7.92 20.94 3.16
C GLY A 204 7.31 20.23 1.95
N ARG A 205 7.85 20.50 0.75
CA ARG A 205 7.30 19.94 -0.49
C ARG A 205 7.72 18.50 -0.77
N TRP A 206 8.90 18.09 -0.33
CA TRP A 206 9.47 16.78 -0.64
C TRP A 206 9.24 15.77 0.47
N TYR A 207 8.94 14.54 0.09
CA TYR A 207 8.79 13.44 1.02
C TYR A 207 9.25 12.11 0.42
N GLY A 208 9.64 11.19 1.29
CA GLY A 208 9.81 9.77 0.97
C GLY A 208 8.61 8.97 1.48
N ALA A 209 8.26 7.88 0.79
CA ALA A 209 7.23 6.97 1.25
C ALA A 209 7.62 5.51 0.98
N ILE A 210 7.14 4.64 1.87
CA ILE A 210 7.21 3.19 1.73
C ILE A 210 5.80 2.63 1.91
N GLU A 211 5.48 1.57 1.18
CA GLU A 211 4.18 0.89 1.26
C GLU A 211 4.38 -0.62 1.31
N ILE A 212 3.46 -1.27 2.02
CA ILE A 212 3.31 -2.72 2.04
C ILE A 212 1.87 -3.02 1.65
N GLY A 213 1.71 -3.85 0.62
CA GLY A 213 0.39 -4.15 0.10
C GLY A 213 0.42 -5.24 -0.95
N GLY A 214 -0.28 -5.04 -2.04
CA GLY A 214 -0.26 -5.91 -3.20
C GLY A 214 -1.11 -5.35 -4.33
N MET A 215 -0.64 -5.51 -5.54
CA MET A 215 -1.40 -5.31 -6.76
C MET A 215 -1.61 -6.67 -7.41
N ILE A 216 -2.86 -7.04 -7.66
CA ILE A 216 -3.23 -8.33 -8.21
C ILE A 216 -3.95 -8.11 -9.52
N SER A 217 -3.40 -8.65 -10.60
CA SER A 217 -3.99 -8.65 -11.93
C SER A 217 -4.51 -10.03 -12.26
N LEU A 218 -5.78 -10.10 -12.67
CA LEU A 218 -6.40 -11.34 -13.13
C LEU A 218 -6.12 -11.49 -14.63
N LEU A 219 -5.11 -12.27 -14.97
CA LEU A 219 -4.79 -12.60 -16.35
C LEU A 219 -5.67 -13.75 -16.83
N ASN A 220 -6.52 -13.47 -17.80
CA ASN A 220 -7.31 -14.49 -18.47
C ASN A 220 -6.54 -15.01 -19.68
N THR A 221 -5.37 -15.58 -19.42
CA THR A 221 -4.69 -16.43 -20.41
C THR A 221 -4.96 -17.87 -20.00
N ASN A 222 -4.89 -18.80 -20.94
CA ASN A 222 -5.20 -20.22 -20.66
C ASN A 222 -4.29 -20.85 -19.59
N GLU A 223 -3.29 -20.12 -19.09
CA GLU A 223 -2.24 -20.68 -18.26
C GLU A 223 -1.88 -19.84 -17.01
N VAL A 224 -2.01 -18.53 -17.03
CA VAL A 224 -1.67 -17.66 -15.89
C VAL A 224 -2.91 -16.94 -15.40
N TYR A 225 -3.37 -17.28 -14.21
CA TYR A 225 -4.62 -16.74 -13.65
C TYR A 225 -4.43 -15.49 -12.81
N MET A 226 -3.26 -15.32 -12.21
CA MET A 226 -3.03 -14.23 -11.28
C MET A 226 -1.57 -13.80 -11.27
N LEU A 227 -1.33 -12.52 -11.49
CA LEU A 227 -0.02 -11.91 -11.34
C LEU A 227 -0.06 -10.93 -10.18
N GLY A 228 0.72 -11.17 -9.14
CA GLY A 228 0.86 -10.27 -7.99
C GLY A 228 2.10 -9.39 -8.12
N SER A 229 1.98 -8.13 -7.76
CA SER A 229 3.07 -7.15 -7.74
C SER A 229 2.90 -6.15 -6.60
N ARG A 230 3.85 -5.24 -6.42
CA ARG A 230 3.79 -4.16 -5.43
C ARG A 230 3.61 -4.63 -3.98
N ILE A 231 4.22 -5.76 -3.59
CA ILE A 231 4.17 -6.21 -2.19
C ILE A 231 4.89 -5.20 -1.31
N PHE A 232 6.04 -4.71 -1.76
CA PHE A 232 6.78 -3.64 -1.13
C PHE A 232 7.14 -2.55 -2.15
N THR A 233 6.92 -1.29 -1.80
CA THR A 233 7.29 -0.15 -2.65
C THR A 233 8.02 0.91 -1.86
N ALA A 234 8.95 1.59 -2.54
CA ALA A 234 9.62 2.78 -2.05
C ALA A 234 9.48 3.91 -3.07
N SER A 235 9.26 5.13 -2.61
CA SER A 235 8.99 6.25 -3.51
C SER A 235 9.43 7.59 -2.94
N VAL A 236 9.57 8.54 -3.85
CA VAL A 236 9.80 9.95 -3.54
C VAL A 236 8.66 10.75 -4.18
N GLY A 237 8.16 11.72 -3.46
CA GLY A 237 7.06 12.57 -3.92
C GLY A 237 7.29 14.05 -3.66
N VAL A 238 6.53 14.86 -4.40
CA VAL A 238 6.52 16.31 -4.29
C VAL A 238 5.08 16.82 -4.21
N ARG A 239 4.83 17.75 -3.32
CA ARG A 239 3.57 18.51 -3.21
C ARG A 239 3.64 19.75 -4.09
N LEU A 240 2.57 19.98 -4.83
CA LEU A 240 2.45 21.05 -5.83
C LEU A 240 1.39 22.07 -5.43
#